data_1cb2354d3cfb3ed3cb4c86b6da804006
#
_entry.id   1cb2354d3cfb3ed3cb4c86b6da804006
#
_cell.length_a   1.000
_cell.length_b   1.000
_cell.length_c   1.000
_cell.angle_alpha   90.00
_cell.angle_beta   90.00
_cell.angle_gamma   90.00
#
_symmetry.space_group_name_H-M   'P 1'
#
loop_
_entity.id
_entity.type
_entity.pdbx_description
1 polymer ?
#
loop_
_entity_poly.entity_id
_entity_poly.type
_entity_poly.pdbx_seq_one_letter_code
_entity_poly.pdbx_strand_id
1 'polypeptide(L)'
;MNLFSLRIGSNPWALTVAVGLCGLPLLLGCGETSSEVVQRSQRPNVILVLADDQGWNGTSVAMDQANPLSKSDSHTTPHLEALAARGMRFSQARAAAPVCAPSRYSIQFGKSPARLSLIRVGMNTDHIPHEEWMSIPRAIKAVDSTYVAAHFGKWGMGATPNALGYDLSDGPTRNMDGGFVNNPTQWNTALSEDPKKIFSLTQKGMAFMDSCHQVGAPFFLQLSHYAVHSNIETREDTWEEVKTRPMGERHAHLGMASMTEDLDDGLGMLMDHLKALGLEDNTYVIYMADNGGVPNIPGGKKYAQSLNHPLQRGKWDAMEGGLRVPMVIAGPGIGPNTQSDVPVWGCDLLPTICEFAGGTKVGFDNVDGGSMAQVLLSEGSVDRPMEGMVFHVPYQNKIALNRAHSALVQGDHKLIRFHDDGSTLLFEVASDLGETVNLSEIEVGRRVTMDSVLMQYLDAVDAPRWQPGITWKNLPLEAFDSWH
;
A
#
# COMPACT_ATOMS: atom_id res chain seq x y z
N MET A 1 46.30 23.47 33.21
CA MET A 1 45.60 22.17 33.38
C MET A 1 44.19 22.35 32.85
N ASN A 2 44.02 22.12 31.57
CA ASN A 2 42.73 22.29 30.90
C ASN A 2 42.11 20.90 30.67
N LEU A 3 40.97 20.66 31.31
CA LEU A 3 40.12 19.49 31.08
C LEU A 3 39.19 19.80 29.91
N PHE A 4 39.41 19.18 28.80
CA PHE A 4 38.44 19.10 27.68
C PHE A 4 37.35 18.10 28.05
N SER A 5 36.13 18.57 28.24
CA SER A 5 34.96 17.71 28.32
C SER A 5 34.40 17.49 26.90
N LEU A 6 34.55 16.28 26.36
CA LEU A 6 33.78 15.84 25.18
C LEU A 6 32.33 15.60 25.59
N ARG A 7 31.43 16.42 25.07
CA ARG A 7 30.01 16.11 25.08
C ARG A 7 29.74 15.08 23.98
N ILE A 8 29.46 13.83 24.37
CA ILE A 8 28.92 12.83 23.50
C ILE A 8 27.42 13.14 23.32
N GLY A 9 27.01 13.38 22.07
CA GLY A 9 25.63 13.63 21.71
C GLY A 9 24.76 12.41 22.05
N SER A 10 23.70 12.62 22.82
CA SER A 10 22.74 11.60 23.18
C SER A 10 21.91 11.21 21.96
N ASN A 11 22.11 9.99 21.48
CA ASN A 11 21.25 9.39 20.50
C ASN A 11 19.93 8.96 21.19
N PRO A 12 18.74 9.50 20.83
CA PRO A 12 17.50 9.26 21.57
C PRO A 12 16.87 7.87 21.36
N TRP A 13 17.52 6.96 20.63
CA TRP A 13 16.94 5.69 20.20
C TRP A 13 17.66 4.46 20.76
N ALA A 14 18.14 4.51 21.99
CA ALA A 14 18.67 3.31 22.64
C ALA A 14 17.52 2.45 23.17
N LEU A 15 17.23 1.34 22.51
CA LEU A 15 16.25 0.32 22.95
C LEU A 15 16.81 -0.38 24.19
N THR A 16 16.24 -0.13 25.37
CA THR A 16 16.58 -0.88 26.59
C THR A 16 15.70 -2.09 26.70
N VAL A 17 16.19 -3.26 26.26
CA VAL A 17 15.53 -4.55 26.51
C VAL A 17 15.94 -5.02 27.88
N ALA A 18 15.01 -5.05 28.83
CA ALA A 18 15.22 -5.62 30.16
C ALA A 18 15.20 -7.16 30.08
N VAL A 19 16.39 -7.78 30.16
CA VAL A 19 16.50 -9.24 30.32
C VAL A 19 16.58 -9.57 31.80
N GLY A 20 15.59 -10.30 32.30
CA GLY A 20 15.56 -10.80 33.69
C GLY A 20 16.67 -11.85 33.92
N LEU A 21 17.63 -11.54 34.77
CA LEU A 21 18.70 -12.43 35.21
C LEU A 21 18.21 -13.29 36.38
N CYS A 22 18.06 -14.60 36.16
CA CYS A 22 18.08 -15.60 37.21
C CYS A 22 19.54 -15.95 37.53
N GLY A 23 19.95 -15.78 38.78
CA GLY A 23 21.32 -15.96 39.24
C GLY A 23 21.75 -17.43 39.33
N LEU A 24 23.00 -17.72 38.95
CA LEU A 24 23.79 -18.91 39.37
C LEU A 24 25.25 -18.49 39.62
N PRO A 25 26.00 -19.23 40.45
CA PRO A 25 27.16 -18.70 41.15
C PRO A 25 28.46 -18.64 40.35
N LEU A 26 29.32 -17.73 40.77
CA LEU A 26 30.68 -17.52 40.22
C LEU A 26 31.56 -18.76 40.36
N LEU A 27 32.15 -19.14 39.20
CA LEU A 27 33.44 -19.84 39.13
C LEU A 27 34.37 -18.93 38.31
N LEU A 28 35.47 -18.50 38.93
CA LEU A 28 36.53 -17.75 38.31
C LEU A 28 37.34 -18.65 37.36
N GLY A 29 37.23 -18.41 36.07
CA GLY A 29 38.07 -19.01 35.02
C GLY A 29 38.53 -17.89 34.07
N CYS A 30 39.84 -17.81 33.78
CA CYS A 30 40.50 -16.83 32.93
C CYS A 30 39.88 -16.72 31.56
N GLY A 31 39.73 -15.46 31.11
CA GLY A 31 39.00 -15.07 29.94
C GLY A 31 39.54 -15.51 28.60
N GLU A 32 38.66 -16.07 27.83
CA GLU A 32 38.61 -15.86 26.39
C GLU A 32 37.39 -15.02 26.15
N THR A 33 37.52 -13.88 25.50
CA THR A 33 36.40 -13.08 25.01
C THR A 33 35.70 -13.88 23.92
N SER A 34 34.76 -14.74 24.33
CA SER A 34 33.83 -15.31 23.41
C SER A 34 32.97 -14.20 22.86
N SER A 35 33.17 -13.83 21.61
CA SER A 35 32.16 -13.09 20.87
C SER A 35 30.87 -13.91 20.97
N GLU A 36 29.86 -13.40 21.71
CA GLU A 36 28.53 -13.99 21.70
C GLU A 36 28.06 -14.06 20.26
N VAL A 37 27.96 -15.26 19.72
CA VAL A 37 27.34 -15.48 18.41
C VAL A 37 25.87 -15.20 18.61
N VAL A 38 25.43 -14.02 18.18
CA VAL A 38 24.01 -13.66 18.16
C VAL A 38 23.31 -14.71 17.31
N GLN A 39 22.49 -15.54 17.95
CA GLN A 39 21.72 -16.56 17.25
C GLN A 39 20.64 -15.84 16.44
N ARG A 40 20.86 -15.72 15.13
CA ARG A 40 19.91 -15.08 14.22
C ARG A 40 18.60 -15.86 14.21
N SER A 41 17.49 -15.15 14.24
CA SER A 41 16.16 -15.73 14.03
C SER A 41 16.12 -16.46 12.68
N GLN A 42 15.49 -17.62 12.67
CA GLN A 42 15.16 -18.33 11.42
C GLN A 42 13.86 -17.80 10.79
N ARG A 43 13.14 -16.91 11.50
CA ARG A 43 11.92 -16.29 10.99
C ARG A 43 12.25 -15.23 9.94
N PRO A 44 11.53 -15.19 8.81
CA PRO A 44 11.74 -14.17 7.79
C PRO A 44 11.39 -12.78 8.30
N ASN A 45 12.11 -11.77 7.83
CA ASN A 45 11.68 -10.38 7.97
C ASN A 45 10.63 -10.05 6.91
N VAL A 46 9.85 -9.02 7.16
CA VAL A 46 8.90 -8.50 6.18
C VAL A 46 9.01 -6.98 6.09
N ILE A 47 9.15 -6.47 4.88
CA ILE A 47 9.13 -5.04 4.57
C ILE A 47 7.94 -4.76 3.66
N LEU A 48 7.07 -3.82 4.05
CA LEU A 48 6.01 -3.27 3.23
C LEU A 48 6.34 -1.83 2.87
N VAL A 49 6.64 -1.57 1.60
CA VAL A 49 6.81 -0.23 1.04
C VAL A 49 5.49 0.18 0.39
N LEU A 50 4.85 1.19 0.96
CA LEU A 50 3.55 1.68 0.51
C LEU A 50 3.68 3.07 -0.11
N ALA A 51 3.52 3.15 -1.43
CA ALA A 51 3.43 4.43 -2.14
C ALA A 51 2.04 5.07 -1.98
N ASP A 52 1.95 6.39 -2.09
CA ASP A 52 0.70 7.16 -1.97
C ASP A 52 0.25 7.65 -3.35
N ASP A 53 -0.98 7.32 -3.75
CA ASP A 53 -1.59 7.75 -5.03
C ASP A 53 -0.85 7.29 -6.30
N GLN A 54 -0.10 6.20 -6.28
CA GLN A 54 0.61 5.73 -7.46
C GLN A 54 -0.28 4.83 -8.32
N GLY A 55 -0.48 5.20 -9.57
CA GLY A 55 -1.25 4.42 -10.54
C GLY A 55 -0.56 3.12 -10.95
N TRP A 56 -1.33 2.12 -11.36
CA TRP A 56 -0.88 0.81 -11.85
C TRP A 56 0.23 0.89 -12.91
N ASN A 57 0.14 1.89 -13.78
CA ASN A 57 1.11 2.17 -14.85
C ASN A 57 2.06 3.34 -14.50
N GLY A 58 2.16 3.70 -13.21
CA GLY A 58 2.93 4.84 -12.74
C GLY A 58 4.44 4.56 -12.54
N THR A 59 4.94 3.38 -12.93
CA THR A 59 6.35 2.97 -12.82
C THR A 59 6.87 2.47 -14.17
N SER A 60 8.17 2.24 -14.32
CA SER A 60 8.72 1.62 -15.53
C SER A 60 8.57 0.10 -15.58
N VAL A 61 8.16 -0.52 -14.46
CA VAL A 61 7.82 -1.95 -14.42
C VAL A 61 6.49 -2.19 -15.14
N ALA A 62 6.49 -3.02 -16.17
CA ALA A 62 5.24 -3.50 -16.77
C ALA A 62 4.55 -4.45 -15.80
N MET A 63 3.44 -4.02 -15.17
CA MET A 63 2.66 -4.87 -14.25
C MET A 63 1.99 -6.03 -14.98
N ASP A 64 1.74 -5.88 -16.26
CA ASP A 64 1.34 -6.92 -17.20
C ASP A 64 2.33 -6.95 -18.36
N GLN A 65 3.15 -7.98 -18.45
CA GLN A 65 4.19 -8.12 -19.47
C GLN A 65 3.64 -8.18 -20.90
N ALA A 66 2.40 -8.62 -21.06
CA ALA A 66 1.75 -8.66 -22.36
C ALA A 66 1.18 -7.29 -22.79
N ASN A 67 1.05 -6.33 -21.85
CA ASN A 67 0.45 -5.03 -22.10
C ASN A 67 1.46 -3.89 -21.92
N PRO A 68 1.97 -3.27 -23.00
CA PRO A 68 2.93 -2.19 -22.91
C PRO A 68 2.39 -0.93 -22.22
N LEU A 69 1.05 -0.79 -22.09
CA LEU A 69 0.43 0.34 -21.39
C LEU A 69 0.36 0.14 -19.87
N SER A 70 0.77 -1.02 -19.37
CA SER A 70 0.84 -1.34 -17.94
C SER A 70 2.04 -0.72 -17.22
N LYS A 71 2.83 0.08 -17.93
CA LYS A 71 3.96 0.85 -17.40
C LYS A 71 3.91 2.29 -17.86
N SER A 72 4.69 3.14 -17.24
CA SER A 72 4.86 4.53 -17.63
C SER A 72 5.51 4.64 -19.01
N ASP A 73 5.15 5.68 -19.73
CA ASP A 73 5.80 6.10 -20.97
C ASP A 73 6.90 7.15 -20.74
N SER A 74 7.23 7.48 -19.48
CA SER A 74 8.30 8.43 -19.15
C SER A 74 9.03 8.18 -17.82
N HIS A 75 8.36 7.63 -16.80
CA HIS A 75 9.01 7.40 -15.49
C HIS A 75 10.06 6.28 -15.60
N THR A 76 11.16 6.42 -14.86
CA THR A 76 12.25 5.44 -14.79
C THR A 76 12.38 4.98 -13.34
N THR A 77 12.20 3.69 -13.09
CA THR A 77 12.21 3.11 -11.72
C THR A 77 13.08 1.85 -11.69
N PRO A 78 14.42 1.98 -11.86
CA PRO A 78 15.33 0.84 -12.00
C PRO A 78 15.41 -0.03 -10.74
N HIS A 79 15.20 0.53 -9.56
CA HIS A 79 15.24 -0.23 -8.32
C HIS A 79 13.99 -1.11 -8.14
N LEU A 80 12.82 -0.60 -8.55
CA LEU A 80 11.61 -1.40 -8.61
C LEU A 80 11.69 -2.47 -9.71
N GLU A 81 12.33 -2.17 -10.85
CA GLU A 81 12.63 -3.18 -11.88
C GLU A 81 13.54 -4.28 -11.31
N ALA A 82 14.56 -3.92 -10.53
CA ALA A 82 15.44 -4.88 -9.87
C ALA A 82 14.68 -5.75 -8.85
N LEU A 83 13.76 -5.16 -8.08
CA LEU A 83 12.89 -5.92 -7.18
C LEU A 83 11.98 -6.88 -7.96
N ALA A 84 11.37 -6.42 -9.05
CA ALA A 84 10.52 -7.26 -9.92
C ALA A 84 11.30 -8.39 -10.60
N ALA A 85 12.56 -8.15 -10.95
CA ALA A 85 13.45 -9.17 -11.51
C ALA A 85 13.79 -10.28 -10.51
N ARG A 86 13.69 -10.01 -9.20
CA ARG A 86 13.92 -10.98 -8.12
C ARG A 86 12.66 -11.65 -7.60
N GLY A 87 11.48 -11.17 -8.00
CA GLY A 87 10.21 -11.61 -7.45
C GLY A 87 9.12 -11.74 -8.48
N MET A 88 7.89 -11.55 -8.00
CA MET A 88 6.65 -11.64 -8.75
C MET A 88 5.97 -10.29 -8.82
N ARG A 89 5.51 -9.91 -10.01
CA ARG A 89 4.58 -8.79 -10.24
C ARG A 89 3.15 -9.29 -10.36
N PHE A 90 2.18 -8.47 -10.01
CA PHE A 90 0.76 -8.78 -10.12
C PHE A 90 0.09 -7.89 -11.16
N SER A 91 -0.45 -8.48 -12.21
CA SER A 91 -1.18 -7.72 -13.24
C SER A 91 -2.54 -7.22 -12.74
N GLN A 92 -3.12 -7.91 -11.75
CA GLN A 92 -4.44 -7.65 -11.22
C GLN A 92 -4.45 -7.32 -9.70
N ALA A 93 -3.41 -6.63 -9.22
CA ALA A 93 -3.43 -6.13 -7.85
C ALA A 93 -4.30 -4.89 -7.72
N ARG A 94 -5.14 -4.85 -6.71
CA ARG A 94 -6.00 -3.72 -6.37
C ARG A 94 -5.76 -3.23 -4.95
N ALA A 95 -5.80 -1.93 -4.74
CA ALA A 95 -5.95 -1.37 -3.41
C ALA A 95 -7.29 -1.79 -2.80
N ALA A 96 -7.43 -1.74 -1.49
CA ALA A 96 -8.69 -2.13 -0.84
C ALA A 96 -9.78 -1.06 -0.97
N ALA A 97 -9.40 0.18 -1.27
CA ALA A 97 -10.30 1.30 -1.53
C ALA A 97 -9.66 2.28 -2.53
N PRO A 98 -10.47 3.08 -3.26
CA PRO A 98 -9.95 4.09 -4.16
C PRO A 98 -9.48 5.37 -3.46
N VAL A 99 -9.27 5.32 -2.14
CA VAL A 99 -8.79 6.45 -1.31
C VAL A 99 -7.98 5.95 -0.12
N CYS A 100 -7.01 6.76 0.32
CA CYS A 100 -5.94 6.37 1.23
C CYS A 100 -6.40 5.85 2.61
N ALA A 101 -7.17 6.61 3.41
CA ALA A 101 -7.49 6.21 4.78
C ALA A 101 -8.25 4.87 4.85
N PRO A 102 -9.37 4.66 4.13
CA PRO A 102 -10.06 3.37 4.10
C PRO A 102 -9.15 2.22 3.66
N SER A 103 -8.32 2.42 2.61
CA SER A 103 -7.39 1.41 2.13
C SER A 103 -6.34 1.04 3.18
N ARG A 104 -5.76 2.03 3.87
CA ARG A 104 -4.75 1.80 4.93
C ARG A 104 -5.33 1.03 6.12
N TYR A 105 -6.55 1.33 6.53
CA TYR A 105 -7.27 0.53 7.53
C TYR A 105 -7.50 -0.90 7.05
N SER A 106 -7.91 -1.07 5.81
CA SER A 106 -8.16 -2.39 5.22
C SER A 106 -6.88 -3.24 5.14
N ILE A 107 -5.75 -2.63 4.81
CA ILE A 107 -4.43 -3.29 4.83
C ILE A 107 -4.13 -3.81 6.24
N GLN A 108 -4.33 -2.99 7.27
CA GLN A 108 -4.00 -3.36 8.64
C GLN A 108 -4.88 -4.47 9.21
N PHE A 109 -6.17 -4.47 8.89
CA PHE A 109 -7.14 -5.36 9.50
C PHE A 109 -7.64 -6.48 8.58
N GLY A 110 -7.23 -6.50 7.31
CA GLY A 110 -7.70 -7.46 6.30
C GLY A 110 -9.21 -7.38 6.04
N LYS A 111 -9.84 -6.26 6.35
CA LYS A 111 -11.29 -6.03 6.27
C LYS A 111 -11.62 -4.99 5.23
N SER A 112 -12.69 -5.19 4.46
CA SER A 112 -13.14 -4.20 3.47
C SER A 112 -13.58 -2.88 4.11
N PRO A 113 -13.52 -1.76 3.38
CA PRO A 113 -14.08 -0.49 3.84
C PRO A 113 -15.57 -0.57 4.20
N ALA A 114 -16.34 -1.41 3.54
CA ALA A 114 -17.75 -1.67 3.84
C ALA A 114 -17.92 -2.25 5.25
N ARG A 115 -17.18 -3.32 5.57
CA ARG A 115 -17.18 -3.96 6.90
C ARG A 115 -16.62 -3.05 8.00
N LEU A 116 -15.63 -2.23 7.67
CA LEU A 116 -15.06 -1.26 8.60
C LEU A 116 -15.98 -0.06 8.85
N SER A 117 -17.07 0.10 8.10
CA SER A 117 -17.87 1.33 8.08
C SER A 117 -17.02 2.59 7.89
N LEU A 118 -15.92 2.47 7.14
CA LEU A 118 -14.94 3.51 6.88
C LEU A 118 -14.73 3.66 5.37
N ILE A 119 -15.51 4.53 4.76
CA ILE A 119 -15.64 4.61 3.30
C ILE A 119 -14.93 5.83 2.68
N ARG A 120 -14.47 6.79 3.50
CA ARG A 120 -13.82 8.02 3.01
C ARG A 120 -12.82 8.56 4.03
N VAL A 121 -12.02 9.54 3.60
CA VAL A 121 -11.08 10.25 4.47
C VAL A 121 -11.81 11.15 5.47
N GLY A 122 -11.22 11.36 6.66
CA GLY A 122 -11.72 12.28 7.68
C GLY A 122 -12.97 11.80 8.43
N MET A 123 -13.33 10.53 8.34
CA MET A 123 -14.38 9.95 9.17
C MET A 123 -13.87 9.74 10.60
N ASN A 124 -14.81 9.79 11.55
CA ASN A 124 -14.56 9.33 12.91
C ASN A 124 -14.38 7.81 12.89
N THR A 125 -13.42 7.31 13.65
CA THR A 125 -13.04 5.89 13.73
C THR A 125 -13.14 5.31 15.13
N ASP A 126 -13.84 6.00 16.05
CA ASP A 126 -14.00 5.56 17.45
C ASP A 126 -14.77 4.25 17.58
N HIS A 127 -15.55 3.88 16.54
CA HIS A 127 -16.27 2.60 16.48
C HIS A 127 -15.37 1.42 16.12
N ILE A 128 -14.11 1.64 15.72
CA ILE A 128 -13.15 0.58 15.39
C ILE A 128 -12.37 0.22 16.66
N PRO A 129 -12.45 -1.02 17.15
CA PRO A 129 -11.71 -1.44 18.34
C PRO A 129 -10.23 -1.70 17.99
N HIS A 130 -9.48 -0.62 17.81
CA HIS A 130 -8.10 -0.62 17.33
C HIS A 130 -7.14 -1.47 18.17
N GLU A 131 -7.37 -1.54 19.48
CA GLU A 131 -6.53 -2.30 20.41
C GLU A 131 -6.90 -3.78 20.48
N GLU A 132 -8.08 -4.16 20.03
CA GLU A 132 -8.63 -5.51 20.15
C GLU A 132 -8.50 -6.31 18.86
N TRP A 133 -8.76 -5.66 17.70
CA TRP A 133 -8.74 -6.37 16.43
C TRP A 133 -7.34 -6.80 16.01
N MET A 134 -7.29 -7.95 15.33
CA MET A 134 -6.05 -8.44 14.76
C MET A 134 -5.57 -7.49 13.67
N SER A 135 -4.38 -6.95 13.86
CA SER A 135 -3.63 -6.12 12.91
C SER A 135 -2.39 -6.85 12.43
N ILE A 136 -1.71 -6.36 11.40
CA ILE A 136 -0.47 -7.00 10.92
C ILE A 136 0.56 -7.18 12.03
N PRO A 137 0.93 -6.15 12.84
CA PRO A 137 1.92 -6.35 13.93
C PRO A 137 1.47 -7.36 14.98
N ARG A 138 0.18 -7.38 15.33
CA ARG A 138 -0.33 -8.36 16.29
C ARG A 138 -0.31 -9.76 15.74
N ALA A 139 -0.65 -9.93 14.47
CA ALA A 139 -0.66 -11.24 13.82
C ALA A 139 0.73 -11.88 13.81
N ILE A 140 1.77 -11.14 13.41
CA ILE A 140 3.14 -11.66 13.41
C ILE A 140 3.67 -11.92 14.82
N LYS A 141 3.36 -11.06 15.79
CA LYS A 141 3.75 -11.25 17.20
C LYS A 141 2.98 -12.41 17.87
N ALA A 142 1.79 -12.72 17.41
CA ALA A 142 1.08 -13.92 17.85
C ALA A 142 1.74 -15.22 17.32
N VAL A 143 2.40 -15.14 16.15
CA VAL A 143 3.21 -16.24 15.61
C VAL A 143 4.52 -16.39 16.37
N ASP A 144 5.22 -15.27 16.58
CA ASP A 144 6.47 -15.24 17.32
C ASP A 144 6.61 -13.88 18.01
N SER A 145 6.59 -13.89 19.34
CA SER A 145 6.63 -12.66 20.15
C SER A 145 7.94 -11.90 20.07
N THR A 146 8.98 -12.47 19.45
CA THR A 146 10.27 -11.81 19.23
C THR A 146 10.27 -10.83 18.05
N TYR A 147 9.21 -10.84 17.21
CA TYR A 147 9.09 -9.85 16.16
C TYR A 147 9.02 -8.43 16.72
N VAL A 148 9.79 -7.55 16.10
CA VAL A 148 9.72 -6.10 16.32
C VAL A 148 9.07 -5.45 15.12
N ALA A 149 8.07 -4.59 15.35
CA ALA A 149 7.31 -3.95 14.29
C ALA A 149 7.50 -2.43 14.30
N ALA A 150 7.81 -1.84 13.13
CA ALA A 150 7.93 -0.40 12.97
C ALA A 150 7.07 0.13 11.81
N HIS A 151 6.53 1.35 11.99
CA HIS A 151 5.86 2.12 10.96
C HIS A 151 6.45 3.52 10.85
N PHE A 152 6.93 3.91 9.68
CA PHE A 152 7.41 5.26 9.41
C PHE A 152 6.69 5.86 8.21
N GLY A 153 6.45 7.17 8.27
CA GLY A 153 5.81 7.95 7.21
C GLY A 153 4.30 8.13 7.40
N LYS A 154 3.57 8.18 6.30
CA LYS A 154 2.13 8.48 6.29
C LYS A 154 1.31 7.37 6.94
N TRP A 155 0.80 7.65 8.14
CA TRP A 155 -0.13 6.75 8.81
C TRP A 155 -1.55 6.85 8.23
N GLY A 156 -2.13 8.06 8.25
CA GLY A 156 -3.42 8.36 7.63
C GLY A 156 -4.64 7.77 8.33
N MET A 157 -4.49 7.22 9.54
CA MET A 157 -5.54 6.60 10.34
C MET A 157 -5.81 7.40 11.63
N GLY A 158 -6.95 7.14 12.28
CA GLY A 158 -7.36 7.87 13.50
C GLY A 158 -6.62 7.40 14.77
N ALA A 159 -6.40 6.08 14.91
CA ALA A 159 -5.64 5.54 16.04
C ALA A 159 -4.12 5.75 15.87
N THR A 160 -3.35 5.64 16.94
CA THR A 160 -1.88 5.63 16.85
C THR A 160 -1.37 4.28 16.33
N PRO A 161 -0.19 4.22 15.69
CA PRO A 161 0.40 2.93 15.29
C PRO A 161 0.60 1.98 16.47
N ASN A 162 0.96 2.50 17.64
CA ASN A 162 1.12 1.69 18.86
C ASN A 162 -0.19 0.99 19.28
N ALA A 163 -1.34 1.65 19.09
CA ALA A 163 -2.65 1.04 19.35
C ALA A 163 -2.89 -0.19 18.45
N LEU A 164 -2.21 -0.30 17.31
CA LEU A 164 -2.25 -1.46 16.43
C LEU A 164 -1.11 -2.46 16.69
N GLY A 165 -0.25 -2.22 17.68
CA GLY A 165 0.82 -3.14 18.08
C GLY A 165 2.20 -2.86 17.47
N TYR A 166 2.42 -1.71 16.80
CA TYR A 166 3.76 -1.28 16.41
C TYR A 166 4.57 -0.86 17.63
N ASP A 167 5.85 -1.25 17.67
CA ASP A 167 6.77 -0.90 18.76
C ASP A 167 7.39 0.48 18.55
N LEU A 168 7.67 0.82 17.29
CA LEU A 168 8.26 2.08 16.88
C LEU A 168 7.42 2.74 15.77
N SER A 169 7.29 4.06 15.82
CA SER A 169 6.56 4.78 14.78
C SER A 169 6.82 6.29 14.79
N ASP A 170 6.46 6.96 13.68
CA ASP A 170 6.37 8.41 13.59
C ASP A 170 5.10 8.99 14.25
N GLY A 171 4.24 8.12 14.81
CA GLY A 171 2.96 8.52 15.40
C GLY A 171 1.84 8.68 14.37
N PRO A 172 0.73 9.35 14.71
CA PRO A 172 -0.47 9.46 13.87
C PRO A 172 -0.33 10.53 12.78
N THR A 173 0.67 10.38 11.93
CA THR A 173 0.99 11.29 10.81
C THR A 173 -0.09 11.30 9.74
N ARG A 174 -0.20 12.44 9.05
CA ARG A 174 -1.19 12.71 7.98
C ARG A 174 -0.51 13.33 6.76
N ASN A 175 -1.24 13.61 5.70
CA ASN A 175 -0.70 14.23 4.48
C ASN A 175 0.11 15.51 4.74
N MET A 176 -0.32 16.34 5.70
CA MET A 176 0.38 17.60 6.05
C MET A 176 1.79 17.36 6.60
N ASP A 177 2.03 16.21 7.26
CA ASP A 177 3.36 15.85 7.75
C ASP A 177 4.35 15.55 6.63
N GLY A 178 3.86 15.22 5.43
CA GLY A 178 4.61 15.07 4.18
C GLY A 178 4.54 16.29 3.26
N GLY A 179 4.30 17.50 3.81
CA GLY A 179 4.33 18.75 3.05
C GLY A 179 3.04 19.07 2.27
N PHE A 180 1.95 18.28 2.43
CA PHE A 180 0.72 18.56 1.72
C PHE A 180 0.06 19.85 2.20
N VAL A 181 -0.18 20.76 1.25
CA VAL A 181 -0.97 21.98 1.43
C VAL A 181 -2.07 22.01 0.36
N ASN A 182 -3.32 21.94 0.78
CA ASN A 182 -4.45 21.96 -0.14
C ASN A 182 -4.71 23.37 -0.68
N ASN A 183 -3.95 23.75 -1.69
CA ASN A 183 -4.06 25.03 -2.39
C ASN A 183 -3.84 24.85 -3.91
N PRO A 184 -4.11 25.86 -4.76
CA PRO A 184 -3.94 25.76 -6.21
C PRO A 184 -2.50 25.46 -6.66
N THR A 185 -1.48 25.75 -5.85
CA THR A 185 -0.07 25.54 -6.19
C THR A 185 0.42 24.12 -5.87
N GLN A 186 -0.40 23.26 -5.30
CA GLN A 186 -0.01 21.87 -4.91
C GLN A 186 0.51 21.01 -6.08
N TRP A 187 0.23 21.41 -7.30
CA TRP A 187 0.66 20.72 -8.52
C TRP A 187 1.91 21.34 -9.16
N ASN A 188 2.39 22.48 -8.63
CA ASN A 188 3.66 23.05 -9.05
C ASN A 188 4.81 22.27 -8.41
N THR A 189 5.85 22.02 -9.19
CA THR A 189 7.05 21.35 -8.68
C THR A 189 7.86 22.28 -7.79
N ALA A 190 8.21 21.82 -6.59
CA ALA A 190 9.15 22.45 -5.70
C ALA A 190 10.43 21.61 -5.58
N LEU A 191 11.59 22.27 -5.47
CA LEU A 191 12.85 21.59 -5.21
C LEU A 191 13.05 21.43 -3.70
N SER A 192 13.53 20.27 -3.28
CA SER A 192 13.77 19.91 -1.88
C SER A 192 14.93 18.91 -1.79
N GLU A 193 15.77 19.02 -0.78
CA GLU A 193 16.83 18.04 -0.49
C GLU A 193 16.26 16.69 -0.01
N ASP A 194 15.08 16.71 0.59
CA ASP A 194 14.36 15.53 1.05
C ASP A 194 12.88 15.59 0.62
N PRO A 195 12.62 15.42 -0.69
CA PRO A 195 11.29 15.56 -1.26
C PRO A 195 10.33 14.58 -0.61
N LYS A 196 9.19 15.08 -0.14
CA LYS A 196 8.17 14.26 0.53
C LYS A 196 8.73 13.37 1.66
N LYS A 197 9.85 13.76 2.25
CA LYS A 197 10.58 12.99 3.27
C LYS A 197 11.01 11.58 2.82
N ILE A 198 11.20 11.37 1.51
CA ILE A 198 11.52 10.05 0.95
C ILE A 198 12.79 9.50 1.61
N PHE A 199 13.87 10.29 1.62
CA PHE A 199 15.18 9.83 2.05
C PHE A 199 15.28 9.72 3.58
N SER A 200 14.74 10.68 4.32
CA SER A 200 14.72 10.61 5.79
C SER A 200 13.87 9.45 6.31
N LEU A 201 12.76 9.10 5.66
CA LEU A 201 11.95 7.92 6.01
C LEU A 201 12.70 6.63 5.70
N THR A 202 13.36 6.54 4.56
CA THR A 202 14.22 5.40 4.21
C THR A 202 15.33 5.22 5.22
N GLN A 203 16.03 6.30 5.61
CA GLN A 203 17.08 6.25 6.64
C GLN A 203 16.56 5.77 8.01
N LYS A 204 15.35 6.16 8.41
CA LYS A 204 14.71 5.61 9.62
C LYS A 204 14.48 4.11 9.51
N GLY A 205 14.00 3.64 8.35
CA GLY A 205 13.85 2.22 8.07
C GLY A 205 15.17 1.46 8.15
N MET A 206 16.24 2.01 7.57
CA MET A 206 17.59 1.44 7.64
C MET A 206 18.10 1.35 9.08
N ALA A 207 17.99 2.42 9.87
CA ALA A 207 18.39 2.43 11.28
C ALA A 207 17.58 1.43 12.13
N PHE A 208 16.31 1.23 11.81
CA PHE A 208 15.48 0.20 12.44
C PHE A 208 15.97 -1.21 12.09
N MET A 209 16.29 -1.47 10.81
CA MET A 209 16.87 -2.76 10.39
C MET A 209 18.19 -3.03 11.09
N ASP A 210 19.08 -2.03 11.22
CA ASP A 210 20.34 -2.15 11.97
C ASP A 210 20.09 -2.59 13.41
N SER A 211 19.12 -1.94 14.08
CA SER A 211 18.80 -2.24 15.47
C SER A 211 18.29 -3.68 15.64
N CYS A 212 17.42 -4.15 14.76
CA CYS A 212 16.92 -5.52 14.79
C CYS A 212 18.02 -6.54 14.45
N HIS A 213 18.86 -6.23 13.45
CA HIS A 213 19.98 -7.08 13.04
C HIS A 213 21.00 -7.27 14.16
N GLN A 214 21.34 -6.21 14.92
CA GLN A 214 22.28 -6.25 16.04
C GLN A 214 21.83 -7.21 17.14
N VAL A 215 20.54 -7.30 17.40
CA VAL A 215 19.98 -8.19 18.44
C VAL A 215 19.46 -9.51 17.89
N GLY A 216 19.55 -9.74 16.58
CA GLY A 216 19.08 -10.96 15.92
C GLY A 216 17.55 -11.13 15.93
N ALA A 217 16.78 -10.07 16.10
CA ALA A 217 15.34 -10.12 16.12
C ALA A 217 14.74 -10.08 14.69
N PRO A 218 13.71 -10.89 14.40
CA PRO A 218 12.94 -10.76 13.17
C PRO A 218 12.11 -9.48 13.21
N PHE A 219 11.83 -8.87 12.07
CA PHE A 219 11.11 -7.60 12.04
C PHE A 219 10.02 -7.52 10.97
N PHE A 220 9.07 -6.64 11.24
CA PHE A 220 8.14 -6.09 10.27
C PHE A 220 8.36 -4.58 10.15
N LEU A 221 8.74 -4.12 8.98
CA LEU A 221 8.91 -2.71 8.67
C LEU A 221 7.86 -2.27 7.67
N GLN A 222 7.02 -1.30 8.01
CA GLN A 222 6.16 -0.61 7.06
C GLN A 222 6.69 0.80 6.82
N LEU A 223 7.14 1.05 5.59
CA LEU A 223 7.48 2.39 5.08
C LEU A 223 6.33 2.90 4.23
N SER A 224 5.59 3.85 4.76
CA SER A 224 4.45 4.48 4.09
C SER A 224 4.87 5.85 3.57
N HIS A 225 5.35 5.92 2.33
CA HIS A 225 5.80 7.17 1.73
C HIS A 225 4.64 8.15 1.52
N TYR A 226 4.95 9.45 1.52
CA TYR A 226 4.02 10.51 1.11
C TYR A 226 4.03 10.72 -0.40
N ALA A 227 5.08 10.27 -1.08
CA ALA A 227 5.18 10.27 -2.54
C ALA A 227 4.30 9.12 -3.09
N VAL A 228 3.56 9.32 -4.19
CA VAL A 228 3.62 10.47 -5.10
C VAL A 228 2.40 11.41 -4.94
N HIS A 229 1.85 11.52 -3.73
CA HIS A 229 0.76 12.45 -3.44
C HIS A 229 1.25 13.91 -3.59
N SER A 230 0.39 14.81 -4.07
CA SER A 230 0.69 16.26 -4.07
C SER A 230 0.98 16.76 -2.61
N ASN A 231 1.74 17.81 -2.35
CA ASN A 231 2.42 18.68 -3.28
C ASN A 231 3.57 17.94 -3.98
N ILE A 232 3.88 18.35 -5.21
CA ILE A 232 4.95 17.74 -5.99
C ILE A 232 6.28 18.33 -5.56
N GLU A 233 7.18 17.48 -5.11
CA GLU A 233 8.53 17.85 -4.68
C GLU A 233 9.54 16.88 -5.29
N THR A 234 10.74 17.37 -5.63
CA THR A 234 11.83 16.55 -6.19
C THR A 234 13.19 17.17 -5.84
N ARG A 235 14.25 16.36 -5.87
CA ARG A 235 15.63 16.88 -5.79
C ARG A 235 16.00 17.65 -7.05
N GLU A 236 16.94 18.58 -6.90
CA GLU A 236 17.43 19.37 -8.04
C GLU A 236 18.18 18.49 -9.07
N ASP A 237 19.01 17.56 -8.64
CA ASP A 237 19.73 16.63 -9.51
C ASP A 237 18.77 15.74 -10.32
N THR A 238 17.78 15.12 -9.67
CA THR A 238 16.74 14.32 -10.34
C THR A 238 15.93 15.15 -11.32
N TRP A 239 15.56 16.39 -10.93
CA TRP A 239 14.87 17.34 -11.81
C TRP A 239 15.66 17.66 -13.08
N GLU A 240 16.96 18.02 -12.91
CA GLU A 240 17.82 18.36 -14.04
C GLU A 240 18.07 17.15 -14.95
N GLU A 241 18.22 15.94 -14.41
CA GLU A 241 18.33 14.71 -15.18
C GLU A 241 17.08 14.44 -16.02
N VAL A 242 15.90 14.42 -15.39
CA VAL A 242 14.63 14.11 -16.05
C VAL A 242 14.32 15.13 -17.17
N LYS A 243 14.69 16.39 -17.00
CA LYS A 243 14.55 17.43 -18.06
C LYS A 243 15.30 17.13 -19.35
N THR A 244 16.36 16.33 -19.29
CA THR A 244 17.15 15.98 -20.49
C THR A 244 16.47 14.92 -21.36
N ARG A 245 15.46 14.26 -20.85
CA ARG A 245 14.76 13.14 -21.51
C ARG A 245 13.46 13.61 -22.18
N PRO A 246 13.07 12.99 -23.29
CA PRO A 246 11.72 13.18 -23.84
C PRO A 246 10.67 12.70 -22.82
N MET A 247 9.70 13.55 -22.54
CA MET A 247 8.54 13.16 -21.73
C MET A 247 7.54 12.36 -22.55
N GLY A 248 6.84 11.43 -21.89
CA GLY A 248 5.74 10.67 -22.47
C GLY A 248 4.56 11.56 -22.87
N GLU A 249 3.64 10.98 -23.59
CA GLU A 249 2.38 11.67 -23.90
C GLU A 249 1.40 11.62 -22.72
N ARG A 250 1.34 10.48 -22.06
CA ARG A 250 0.47 10.20 -20.91
C ARG A 250 1.06 10.77 -19.62
N HIS A 251 2.26 10.39 -19.27
CA HIS A 251 2.96 10.86 -18.09
C HIS A 251 3.91 12.02 -18.43
N ALA A 252 3.31 13.14 -18.88
CA ALA A 252 4.05 14.30 -19.39
C ALA A 252 4.46 15.31 -18.30
N HIS A 253 4.12 15.07 -17.02
CA HIS A 253 4.40 16.00 -15.93
C HIS A 253 5.79 15.74 -15.35
N LEU A 254 6.75 16.63 -15.68
CA LEU A 254 8.15 16.51 -15.29
C LEU A 254 8.35 16.29 -13.79
N GLY A 255 7.73 17.12 -12.94
CA GLY A 255 7.88 16.99 -11.50
C GLY A 255 7.30 15.70 -10.92
N MET A 256 6.23 15.15 -11.53
CA MET A 256 5.71 13.85 -11.11
C MET A 256 6.67 12.72 -11.49
N ALA A 257 7.28 12.79 -12.67
CA ALA A 257 8.31 11.84 -13.09
C ALA A 257 9.49 11.89 -12.11
N SER A 258 10.04 13.08 -11.86
CA SER A 258 11.18 13.26 -10.95
C SER A 258 10.86 12.78 -9.52
N MET A 259 9.68 13.12 -8.98
CA MET A 259 9.27 12.66 -7.64
C MET A 259 9.12 11.12 -7.58
N THR A 260 8.66 10.50 -8.66
CA THR A 260 8.55 9.04 -8.76
C THR A 260 9.94 8.40 -8.78
N GLU A 261 10.90 9.00 -9.45
CA GLU A 261 12.29 8.53 -9.52
C GLU A 261 13.00 8.73 -8.17
N ASP A 262 12.77 9.84 -7.47
CA ASP A 262 13.23 10.02 -6.09
C ASP A 262 12.69 8.93 -5.14
N LEU A 263 11.42 8.54 -5.31
CA LEU A 263 10.84 7.44 -4.54
C LEU A 263 11.52 6.10 -4.85
N ASP A 264 11.84 5.86 -6.11
CA ASP A 264 12.58 4.66 -6.54
C ASP A 264 14.01 4.64 -5.99
N ASP A 265 14.70 5.79 -5.96
CA ASP A 265 16.02 5.92 -5.31
C ASP A 265 15.94 5.59 -3.81
N GLY A 266 14.89 6.04 -3.12
CA GLY A 266 14.62 5.63 -1.74
C GLY A 266 14.46 4.13 -1.58
N LEU A 267 13.77 3.46 -2.51
CA LEU A 267 13.68 2.00 -2.53
C LEU A 267 15.06 1.36 -2.76
N GLY A 268 15.87 1.91 -3.68
CA GLY A 268 17.22 1.45 -3.95
C GLY A 268 18.10 1.49 -2.70
N MET A 269 18.12 2.62 -1.98
CA MET A 269 18.85 2.75 -0.72
C MET A 269 18.44 1.68 0.31
N LEU A 270 17.14 1.40 0.44
CA LEU A 270 16.63 0.38 1.36
C LEU A 270 17.10 -1.02 0.98
N MET A 271 17.01 -1.35 -0.32
CA MET A 271 17.42 -2.68 -0.83
C MET A 271 18.94 -2.90 -0.72
N ASP A 272 19.73 -1.89 -1.02
CA ASP A 272 21.19 -1.96 -0.89
C ASP A 272 21.62 -2.15 0.58
N HIS A 273 20.91 -1.48 1.50
CA HIS A 273 21.15 -1.64 2.93
C HIS A 273 20.76 -3.04 3.43
N LEU A 274 19.62 -3.56 3.00
CA LEU A 274 19.16 -4.92 3.31
C LEU A 274 20.21 -5.97 2.84
N LYS A 275 20.75 -5.78 1.65
CA LYS A 275 21.81 -6.61 1.08
C LYS A 275 23.12 -6.48 1.89
N ALA A 276 23.51 -5.27 2.27
CA ALA A 276 24.72 -5.05 3.08
C ALA A 276 24.66 -5.74 4.45
N LEU A 277 23.46 -5.86 5.03
CA LEU A 277 23.22 -6.62 6.27
C LEU A 277 23.17 -8.14 6.06
N GLY A 278 23.19 -8.62 4.81
CA GLY A 278 23.05 -10.03 4.48
C GLY A 278 21.68 -10.62 4.85
N LEU A 279 20.64 -9.79 4.80
CA LEU A 279 19.26 -10.17 5.15
C LEU A 279 18.38 -10.42 3.93
N GLU A 280 18.88 -10.18 2.73
CA GLU A 280 18.13 -10.19 1.47
C GLU A 280 17.43 -11.53 1.21
N ASP A 281 18.09 -12.65 1.51
CA ASP A 281 17.55 -14.02 1.27
C ASP A 281 16.57 -14.48 2.37
N ASN A 282 16.44 -13.71 3.46
CA ASN A 282 15.53 -14.00 4.57
C ASN A 282 14.51 -12.86 4.80
N THR A 283 14.20 -12.09 3.77
CA THR A 283 13.27 -10.96 3.88
C THR A 283 12.29 -10.96 2.71
N TYR A 284 11.01 -10.91 3.01
CA TYR A 284 9.97 -10.57 2.03
C TYR A 284 9.87 -9.07 1.89
N VAL A 285 9.96 -8.56 0.68
CA VAL A 285 9.78 -7.16 0.35
C VAL A 285 8.54 -7.01 -0.53
N ILE A 286 7.58 -6.25 -0.06
CA ILE A 286 6.31 -5.96 -0.74
C ILE A 286 6.32 -4.48 -1.11
N TYR A 287 6.21 -4.18 -2.40
CA TYR A 287 5.95 -2.84 -2.90
C TYR A 287 4.51 -2.77 -3.41
N MET A 288 3.76 -1.76 -2.97
CA MET A 288 2.37 -1.53 -3.39
C MET A 288 2.01 -0.04 -3.24
N ALA A 289 0.97 0.43 -3.96
CA ALA A 289 0.34 1.71 -3.66
C ALA A 289 -0.95 1.53 -2.84
N ASP A 290 -1.31 2.57 -2.08
CA ASP A 290 -2.48 2.54 -1.20
C ASP A 290 -3.81 2.75 -1.93
N ASN A 291 -3.81 3.42 -3.08
CA ASN A 291 -4.93 3.55 -4.02
C ASN A 291 -4.41 3.90 -5.41
N GLY A 292 -5.29 3.82 -6.41
CA GLY A 292 -4.95 4.18 -7.78
C GLY A 292 -4.58 5.66 -7.93
N GLY A 293 -3.88 5.98 -9.02
CA GLY A 293 -3.39 7.31 -9.31
C GLY A 293 -4.51 8.32 -9.58
N VAL A 294 -4.19 9.61 -9.41
CA VAL A 294 -5.11 10.68 -9.84
C VAL A 294 -5.34 10.61 -11.36
N PRO A 295 -6.58 10.84 -11.83
CA PRO A 295 -6.87 10.70 -13.27
C PRO A 295 -6.23 11.80 -14.12
N ASN A 296 -5.98 12.96 -13.55
CA ASN A 296 -5.37 14.11 -14.23
C ASN A 296 -4.56 14.96 -13.25
N ILE A 297 -3.52 15.61 -13.74
CA ILE A 297 -2.75 16.59 -12.97
C ILE A 297 -3.08 17.99 -13.50
N PRO A 298 -3.73 18.84 -12.69
CA PRO A 298 -4.02 20.23 -13.07
C PRO A 298 -2.74 21.00 -13.41
N GLY A 299 -2.78 21.76 -14.50
CA GLY A 299 -1.61 22.58 -14.95
C GLY A 299 -0.57 21.84 -15.77
N GLY A 300 -0.64 20.52 -15.87
CA GLY A 300 0.18 19.75 -16.80
C GLY A 300 -0.37 19.72 -18.22
N LYS A 301 0.37 19.09 -19.15
CA LYS A 301 -0.15 18.80 -20.50
C LYS A 301 -1.43 17.98 -20.34
N LYS A 302 -2.53 18.48 -20.90
CA LYS A 302 -3.79 17.75 -20.86
C LYS A 302 -3.70 16.54 -21.78
N TYR A 303 -3.77 15.36 -21.19
CA TYR A 303 -3.96 14.11 -21.93
C TYR A 303 -5.46 13.90 -22.19
N ALA A 304 -5.83 13.42 -23.36
CA ALA A 304 -7.25 13.24 -23.72
C ALA A 304 -7.96 12.14 -22.92
N GLN A 305 -7.18 11.23 -22.35
CA GLN A 305 -7.62 10.12 -21.52
C GLN A 305 -7.09 10.31 -20.09
N SER A 306 -7.49 9.44 -19.16
CA SER A 306 -6.92 9.40 -17.81
C SER A 306 -5.41 9.10 -17.85
N LEU A 307 -4.63 9.65 -16.94
CA LEU A 307 -3.22 9.27 -16.73
C LEU A 307 -3.07 7.76 -16.44
N ASN A 308 -4.12 7.13 -15.91
CA ASN A 308 -4.15 5.69 -15.66
C ASN A 308 -4.49 4.85 -16.91
N HIS A 309 -4.69 5.47 -18.10
CA HIS A 309 -4.99 4.72 -19.33
C HIS A 309 -4.01 3.56 -19.55
N PRO A 310 -4.46 2.32 -19.89
CA PRO A 310 -5.79 1.95 -20.42
C PRO A 310 -6.91 1.88 -19.38
N LEU A 311 -6.59 1.94 -18.09
CA LEU A 311 -7.59 1.91 -17.03
C LEU A 311 -8.39 3.21 -17.03
N GLN A 312 -9.70 3.12 -16.81
CA GLN A 312 -10.53 4.30 -16.73
C GLN A 312 -10.42 5.01 -15.39
N ARG A 313 -10.52 6.34 -15.43
CA ARG A 313 -10.62 7.23 -14.28
C ARG A 313 -9.43 7.13 -13.33
N GLY A 314 -9.64 7.08 -12.02
CA GLY A 314 -8.56 7.07 -11.04
C GLY A 314 -9.06 7.21 -9.62
N LYS A 315 -8.21 7.67 -8.73
CA LYS A 315 -8.51 7.95 -7.33
C LYS A 315 -9.92 8.52 -7.16
N TRP A 316 -10.66 8.07 -6.15
CA TRP A 316 -12.01 8.44 -5.71
C TRP A 316 -13.14 7.57 -6.24
N ASP A 317 -12.95 6.70 -7.21
CA ASP A 317 -14.01 5.79 -7.67
C ASP A 317 -13.53 4.35 -7.82
N ALA A 318 -14.50 3.43 -7.96
CA ALA A 318 -14.23 2.01 -8.07
C ALA A 318 -14.06 1.52 -9.52
N MET A 319 -13.74 2.39 -10.47
CA MET A 319 -13.22 1.97 -11.77
C MET A 319 -11.78 1.46 -11.61
N GLU A 320 -11.28 0.67 -12.55
CA GLU A 320 -9.96 0.05 -12.44
C GLU A 320 -8.84 1.07 -12.22
N GLY A 321 -8.91 2.26 -12.79
CA GLY A 321 -7.92 3.32 -12.56
C GLY A 321 -7.84 3.83 -11.12
N GLY A 322 -8.92 3.70 -10.34
CA GLY A 322 -8.93 4.03 -8.91
C GLY A 322 -8.53 2.87 -8.00
N LEU A 323 -8.60 1.64 -8.52
CA LEU A 323 -8.38 0.42 -7.74
C LEU A 323 -7.07 -0.29 -8.07
N ARG A 324 -6.74 -0.49 -9.38
CA ARG A 324 -5.50 -1.17 -9.75
C ARG A 324 -4.29 -0.34 -9.39
N VAL A 325 -3.32 -1.02 -8.79
CA VAL A 325 -2.08 -0.43 -8.27
C VAL A 325 -0.87 -1.28 -8.67
N PRO A 326 0.32 -0.69 -8.74
CA PRO A 326 1.53 -1.49 -8.87
C PRO A 326 1.68 -2.37 -7.63
N MET A 327 2.05 -3.63 -7.85
CA MET A 327 2.39 -4.57 -6.79
C MET A 327 3.50 -5.51 -7.24
N VAL A 328 4.57 -5.54 -6.44
CA VAL A 328 5.71 -6.43 -6.63
C VAL A 328 6.07 -7.03 -5.28
N ILE A 329 6.26 -8.36 -5.25
CA ILE A 329 6.67 -9.07 -4.03
C ILE A 329 7.89 -9.93 -4.36
N ALA A 330 8.97 -9.76 -3.60
CA ALA A 330 10.15 -10.60 -3.66
C ALA A 330 10.50 -11.15 -2.27
N GLY A 331 11.08 -12.34 -2.21
CA GLY A 331 11.47 -12.95 -0.95
C GLY A 331 11.71 -14.45 -1.05
N PRO A 332 11.94 -15.11 0.09
CA PRO A 332 12.24 -16.54 0.14
C PRO A 332 11.22 -17.39 -0.60
N GLY A 333 11.69 -18.23 -1.53
CA GLY A 333 10.87 -19.18 -2.28
C GLY A 333 10.09 -18.59 -3.45
N ILE A 334 10.07 -17.26 -3.63
CA ILE A 334 9.39 -16.63 -4.77
C ILE A 334 10.27 -16.72 -6.02
N GLY A 335 9.68 -17.19 -7.12
CA GLY A 335 10.39 -17.31 -8.40
C GLY A 335 10.78 -15.95 -8.97
N PRO A 336 12.02 -15.79 -9.51
CA PRO A 336 12.48 -14.53 -10.06
C PRO A 336 11.78 -14.19 -11.37
N ASN A 337 11.48 -12.89 -11.57
CA ASN A 337 10.88 -12.32 -12.78
C ASN A 337 9.57 -13.02 -13.24
N THR A 338 8.75 -13.43 -12.27
CA THR A 338 7.46 -14.04 -12.53
C THR A 338 6.32 -13.02 -12.57
N GLN A 339 5.18 -13.41 -13.13
CA GLN A 339 3.94 -12.65 -13.12
C GLN A 339 2.79 -13.54 -12.65
N SER A 340 1.90 -12.96 -11.86
CA SER A 340 0.61 -13.58 -11.54
C SER A 340 -0.54 -12.72 -12.04
N ASP A 341 -1.51 -13.35 -12.68
CA ASP A 341 -2.75 -12.73 -13.13
C ASP A 341 -3.92 -13.02 -12.16
N VAL A 342 -3.62 -13.67 -11.03
CA VAL A 342 -4.58 -13.89 -9.96
C VAL A 342 -5.01 -12.56 -9.35
N PRO A 343 -6.31 -12.25 -9.28
CA PRO A 343 -6.79 -11.04 -8.66
C PRO A 343 -6.48 -10.99 -7.16
N VAL A 344 -5.77 -9.95 -6.72
CA VAL A 344 -5.40 -9.71 -5.31
C VAL A 344 -5.75 -8.28 -4.90
N TRP A 345 -5.88 -8.02 -3.60
CA TRP A 345 -6.18 -6.69 -3.09
C TRP A 345 -5.55 -6.42 -1.71
N GLY A 346 -5.61 -5.16 -1.27
CA GLY A 346 -4.96 -4.75 -0.02
C GLY A 346 -5.39 -5.51 1.23
N CYS A 347 -6.62 -6.07 1.29
CA CYS A 347 -7.05 -6.89 2.42
C CYS A 347 -6.31 -8.22 2.53
N ASP A 348 -5.71 -8.71 1.44
CA ASP A 348 -4.94 -9.96 1.44
C ASP A 348 -3.58 -9.84 2.15
N LEU A 349 -3.10 -8.61 2.39
CA LEU A 349 -1.79 -8.39 3.00
C LEU A 349 -1.70 -8.93 4.43
N LEU A 350 -2.71 -8.70 5.27
CA LEU A 350 -2.69 -9.20 6.65
C LEU A 350 -2.51 -10.73 6.72
N PRO A 351 -3.36 -11.57 6.09
CA PRO A 351 -3.17 -13.01 6.13
C PRO A 351 -1.88 -13.47 5.44
N THR A 352 -1.44 -12.81 4.37
CA THR A 352 -0.19 -13.12 3.67
C THR A 352 1.03 -12.87 4.55
N ILE A 353 1.12 -11.70 5.18
CA ILE A 353 2.25 -11.35 6.05
C ILE A 353 2.30 -12.27 7.28
N CYS A 354 1.13 -12.63 7.83
CA CYS A 354 1.07 -13.60 8.91
C CYS A 354 1.61 -14.98 8.47
N GLU A 355 1.28 -15.44 7.28
CA GLU A 355 1.76 -16.71 6.74
C GLU A 355 3.25 -16.66 6.43
N PHE A 356 3.78 -15.55 5.91
CA PHE A 356 5.22 -15.34 5.75
C PHE A 356 5.97 -15.45 7.09
N ALA A 357 5.40 -14.95 8.16
CA ALA A 357 5.96 -15.12 9.50
C ALA A 357 5.85 -16.58 10.03
N GLY A 358 5.25 -17.49 9.28
CA GLY A 358 5.02 -18.88 9.65
C GLY A 358 3.73 -19.12 10.45
N GLY A 359 2.80 -18.18 10.41
CA GLY A 359 1.47 -18.28 11.03
C GLY A 359 0.45 -19.03 10.18
N THR A 360 -0.69 -19.26 10.78
CA THR A 360 -1.87 -19.82 10.14
C THR A 360 -3.03 -18.83 10.24
N LYS A 361 -4.10 -19.02 9.48
CA LYS A 361 -5.31 -18.16 9.52
C LYS A 361 -6.07 -18.18 10.88
N VAL A 362 -5.55 -18.83 11.90
CA VAL A 362 -6.22 -18.96 13.21
C VAL A 362 -6.24 -17.61 13.91
N GLY A 363 -7.42 -17.15 14.31
CA GLY A 363 -7.64 -15.90 15.05
C GLY A 363 -8.01 -14.70 14.18
N PHE A 364 -8.29 -14.90 12.88
CA PHE A 364 -8.78 -13.84 12.00
C PHE A 364 -10.31 -13.83 11.95
N ASP A 365 -10.93 -13.11 12.88
CA ASP A 365 -12.39 -12.96 12.89
C ASP A 365 -12.84 -11.90 11.88
N ASN A 366 -13.76 -12.28 10.99
CA ASN A 366 -14.37 -11.37 10.01
C ASN A 366 -13.35 -10.66 9.11
N VAL A 367 -12.31 -11.36 8.67
CA VAL A 367 -11.36 -10.89 7.65
C VAL A 367 -11.94 -11.16 6.27
N ASP A 368 -11.83 -10.22 5.33
CA ASP A 368 -12.29 -10.37 3.95
C ASP A 368 -11.16 -10.82 3.01
N GLY A 369 -9.90 -10.63 3.44
CA GLY A 369 -8.71 -11.05 2.70
C GLY A 369 -8.39 -12.54 2.85
N GLY A 370 -7.59 -13.05 1.90
CA GLY A 370 -6.98 -14.37 1.90
C GLY A 370 -5.46 -14.28 1.77
N SER A 371 -4.73 -15.36 2.07
CA SER A 371 -3.28 -15.36 1.87
C SER A 371 -2.90 -15.55 0.40
N MET A 372 -1.97 -14.75 -0.07
CA MET A 372 -1.34 -14.85 -1.40
C MET A 372 -0.14 -15.83 -1.41
N ALA A 373 0.23 -16.43 -0.27
CA ALA A 373 1.45 -17.22 -0.16
C ALA A 373 1.48 -18.38 -1.17
N GLN A 374 0.36 -19.07 -1.40
CA GLN A 374 0.31 -20.13 -2.39
C GLN A 374 0.49 -19.61 -3.82
N VAL A 375 -0.08 -18.46 -4.16
CA VAL A 375 0.12 -17.82 -5.47
C VAL A 375 1.58 -17.47 -5.69
N LEU A 376 2.28 -17.02 -4.64
CA LEU A 376 3.66 -16.58 -4.69
C LEU A 376 4.67 -17.75 -4.75
N LEU A 377 4.37 -18.86 -4.08
CA LEU A 377 5.29 -20.00 -3.92
C LEU A 377 4.99 -21.15 -4.89
N SER A 378 3.80 -21.19 -5.46
CA SER A 378 3.35 -22.21 -6.40
C SER A 378 2.19 -21.64 -7.24
N GLU A 379 1.68 -22.42 -8.18
CA GLU A 379 0.42 -22.06 -8.84
C GLU A 379 -0.76 -22.28 -7.90
N GLY A 380 -1.66 -21.28 -7.76
CA GLY A 380 -2.78 -21.36 -6.85
C GLY A 380 -3.75 -20.19 -6.99
N SER A 381 -4.70 -20.13 -6.08
CA SER A 381 -5.66 -19.03 -5.93
C SER A 381 -5.62 -18.50 -4.51
N VAL A 382 -6.18 -17.31 -4.30
CA VAL A 382 -6.36 -16.74 -2.96
C VAL A 382 -7.68 -17.23 -2.38
N ASP A 383 -7.61 -18.00 -1.30
CA ASP A 383 -8.79 -18.49 -0.58
C ASP A 383 -9.32 -17.41 0.36
N ARG A 384 -10.46 -16.79 0.00
CA ARG A 384 -11.15 -15.74 0.76
C ARG A 384 -12.47 -16.26 1.32
N PRO A 385 -12.97 -15.70 2.45
CA PRO A 385 -14.28 -16.05 3.00
C PRO A 385 -15.44 -15.82 2.03
N MET A 386 -15.30 -14.84 1.15
CA MET A 386 -16.22 -14.60 0.03
C MET A 386 -15.43 -14.66 -1.29
N GLU A 387 -15.98 -15.36 -2.28
CA GLU A 387 -15.41 -15.37 -3.61
C GLU A 387 -15.63 -14.02 -4.30
N GLY A 388 -14.67 -13.11 -4.11
CA GLY A 388 -14.70 -11.78 -4.71
C GLY A 388 -14.12 -10.70 -3.81
N MET A 389 -14.03 -9.49 -4.35
CA MET A 389 -13.51 -8.28 -3.69
C MET A 389 -14.57 -7.19 -3.79
N VAL A 390 -15.01 -6.66 -2.65
CA VAL A 390 -16.03 -5.60 -2.58
C VAL A 390 -15.41 -4.24 -2.34
N PHE A 391 -15.73 -3.29 -3.20
CA PHE A 391 -15.35 -1.90 -3.11
C PHE A 391 -16.59 -1.04 -2.88
N HIS A 392 -16.58 -0.17 -1.86
CA HIS A 392 -17.77 0.53 -1.42
C HIS A 392 -17.54 2.03 -1.33
N VAL A 393 -18.21 2.79 -2.20
CA VAL A 393 -18.12 4.24 -2.36
C VAL A 393 -19.56 4.82 -2.36
N PRO A 394 -20.32 4.69 -1.24
CA PRO A 394 -21.73 5.05 -1.18
C PRO A 394 -21.93 6.57 -1.01
N TYR A 395 -21.13 7.38 -1.69
CA TYR A 395 -21.19 8.84 -1.63
C TYR A 395 -20.82 9.43 -2.98
N GLN A 396 -21.36 10.61 -3.25
CA GLN A 396 -21.02 11.37 -4.45
C GLN A 396 -19.68 12.09 -4.26
N ASN A 397 -18.87 12.13 -5.30
CA ASN A 397 -17.72 13.03 -5.39
C ASN A 397 -17.66 13.65 -6.80
N LYS A 398 -17.15 14.89 -6.90
CA LYS A 398 -17.08 15.63 -8.17
C LYS A 398 -15.79 15.36 -8.96
N ILE A 399 -14.88 14.53 -8.43
CA ILE A 399 -13.54 14.37 -8.98
C ILE A 399 -13.52 13.22 -9.99
N ALA A 400 -14.17 12.11 -9.65
CA ALA A 400 -14.09 10.87 -10.41
C ALA A 400 -15.44 10.46 -11.00
N LEU A 401 -16.05 9.37 -10.54
CA LEU A 401 -17.28 8.82 -11.13
C LEU A 401 -18.52 9.67 -10.90
N ASN A 402 -18.49 10.54 -9.89
CA ASN A 402 -19.56 11.49 -9.57
C ASN A 402 -20.90 10.89 -9.10
N ARG A 403 -20.98 9.58 -8.90
CA ARG A 403 -22.17 8.86 -8.40
C ARG A 403 -21.80 7.94 -7.23
N ALA A 404 -22.71 7.77 -6.28
CA ALA A 404 -22.59 6.80 -5.21
C ALA A 404 -22.69 5.38 -5.78
N HIS A 405 -21.69 4.54 -5.53
CA HIS A 405 -21.61 3.22 -6.12
C HIS A 405 -20.90 2.20 -5.24
N SER A 406 -21.09 0.94 -5.55
CA SER A 406 -20.28 -0.18 -5.05
C SER A 406 -19.89 -1.08 -6.20
N ALA A 407 -18.76 -1.76 -6.06
CA ALA A 407 -18.31 -2.72 -7.05
C ALA A 407 -17.99 -4.08 -6.41
N LEU A 408 -18.21 -5.13 -7.18
CA LEU A 408 -17.77 -6.49 -6.89
C LEU A 408 -16.90 -6.98 -8.05
N VAL A 409 -15.66 -7.38 -7.74
CA VAL A 409 -14.81 -8.13 -8.67
C VAL A 409 -14.86 -9.59 -8.28
N GLN A 410 -15.29 -10.45 -9.21
CA GLN A 410 -15.40 -11.90 -9.03
C GLN A 410 -14.89 -12.61 -10.28
N GLY A 411 -13.78 -13.34 -10.13
CA GLY A 411 -13.06 -13.88 -11.28
C GLY A 411 -12.65 -12.76 -12.24
N ASP A 412 -12.96 -12.94 -13.52
CA ASP A 412 -12.62 -11.99 -14.59
C ASP A 412 -13.63 -10.86 -14.76
N HIS A 413 -14.71 -10.85 -13.97
CA HIS A 413 -15.79 -9.89 -14.10
C HIS A 413 -15.86 -8.90 -12.97
N LYS A 414 -16.30 -7.69 -13.31
CA LYS A 414 -16.58 -6.62 -12.37
C LYS A 414 -17.97 -6.05 -12.60
N LEU A 415 -18.76 -6.07 -11.53
CA LEU A 415 -20.05 -5.39 -11.46
C LEU A 415 -19.88 -4.07 -10.73
N ILE A 416 -20.45 -2.99 -11.25
CA ILE A 416 -20.64 -1.72 -10.54
C ILE A 416 -22.14 -1.49 -10.38
N ARG A 417 -22.58 -1.27 -9.13
CA ARG A 417 -23.94 -0.90 -8.80
C ARG A 417 -24.01 0.55 -8.34
N PHE A 418 -24.87 1.33 -8.96
CA PHE A 418 -25.18 2.68 -8.53
C PHE A 418 -26.30 2.68 -7.47
N HIS A 419 -26.13 3.47 -6.41
CA HIS A 419 -27.05 3.46 -5.28
C HIS A 419 -28.22 4.44 -5.45
N ASP A 420 -28.10 5.39 -6.35
CA ASP A 420 -29.12 6.42 -6.60
C ASP A 420 -30.34 5.89 -7.36
N ASP A 421 -30.16 4.98 -8.31
CA ASP A 421 -31.24 4.41 -9.13
C ASP A 421 -31.21 2.86 -9.20
N GLY A 422 -30.22 2.23 -8.61
CA GLY A 422 -30.04 0.78 -8.64
C GLY A 422 -29.55 0.21 -9.98
N SER A 423 -29.16 1.06 -10.94
CA SER A 423 -28.61 0.61 -12.21
C SER A 423 -27.23 -0.03 -12.00
N THR A 424 -26.84 -0.88 -12.98
CA THR A 424 -25.59 -1.63 -12.90
C THR A 424 -24.80 -1.55 -14.20
N LEU A 425 -23.49 -1.61 -14.09
CA LEU A 425 -22.56 -1.90 -15.19
C LEU A 425 -21.89 -3.25 -14.93
N LEU A 426 -21.59 -3.98 -15.98
CA LEU A 426 -20.87 -5.25 -15.91
C LEU A 426 -19.77 -5.26 -16.96
N PHE A 427 -18.55 -5.59 -16.56
CA PHE A 427 -17.36 -5.62 -17.42
C PHE A 427 -16.61 -6.95 -17.26
N GLU A 428 -15.97 -7.43 -18.31
CA GLU A 428 -14.97 -8.50 -18.25
C GLU A 428 -13.58 -7.87 -18.15
N VAL A 429 -13.15 -7.54 -16.94
CA VAL A 429 -11.94 -6.74 -16.67
C VAL A 429 -10.60 -7.46 -16.94
N ALA A 430 -10.64 -8.73 -17.27
CA ALA A 430 -9.46 -9.47 -17.76
C ALA A 430 -9.11 -9.10 -19.20
N SER A 431 -10.10 -8.96 -20.06
CA SER A 431 -9.95 -8.65 -21.49
C SER A 431 -10.24 -7.16 -21.80
N ASP A 432 -11.15 -6.52 -21.07
CA ASP A 432 -11.54 -5.11 -21.21
C ASP A 432 -11.02 -4.28 -20.03
N LEU A 433 -9.70 -4.07 -19.98
CA LEU A 433 -9.04 -3.26 -18.94
C LEU A 433 -9.58 -1.82 -18.85
N GLY A 434 -10.11 -1.32 -19.96
CA GLY A 434 -10.67 0.02 -20.09
C GLY A 434 -12.11 0.13 -19.62
N GLU A 435 -12.78 -0.98 -19.25
CA GLU A 435 -14.18 -0.98 -18.82
C GLU A 435 -15.08 -0.25 -19.85
N THR A 436 -14.87 -0.56 -21.15
CA THR A 436 -15.49 0.15 -22.27
C THR A 436 -16.73 -0.56 -22.80
N VAL A 437 -16.85 -1.87 -22.57
CA VAL A 437 -17.94 -2.71 -23.06
C VAL A 437 -18.85 -3.14 -21.90
N ASN A 438 -19.96 -2.43 -21.73
CA ASN A 438 -20.94 -2.80 -20.70
C ASN A 438 -21.74 -4.05 -21.12
N LEU A 439 -21.55 -5.14 -20.37
CA LEU A 439 -22.20 -6.44 -20.60
C LEU A 439 -23.51 -6.61 -19.81
N SER A 440 -24.00 -5.59 -19.08
CA SER A 440 -25.14 -5.72 -18.17
C SER A 440 -26.44 -6.20 -18.84
N GLU A 441 -26.64 -5.84 -20.11
CA GLU A 441 -27.80 -6.27 -20.91
C GLU A 441 -27.52 -7.51 -21.75
N ILE A 442 -26.26 -7.94 -21.84
CA ILE A 442 -25.82 -9.13 -22.60
C ILE A 442 -25.75 -10.34 -21.67
N GLU A 443 -25.08 -10.19 -20.52
CA GLU A 443 -24.91 -11.26 -19.52
C GLU A 443 -25.85 -11.06 -18.31
N VAL A 444 -27.14 -10.97 -18.58
CA VAL A 444 -28.17 -10.68 -17.56
C VAL A 444 -28.12 -11.63 -16.36
N GLY A 445 -27.91 -12.93 -16.61
CA GLY A 445 -27.79 -13.91 -15.52
C GLY A 445 -26.63 -13.65 -14.57
N ARG A 446 -25.45 -13.39 -15.13
CA ARG A 446 -24.24 -13.03 -14.33
C ARG A 446 -24.44 -11.73 -13.56
N ARG A 447 -24.94 -10.71 -14.24
CA ARG A 447 -25.27 -9.42 -13.63
C ARG A 447 -26.18 -9.58 -12.40
N VAL A 448 -27.28 -10.31 -12.52
CA VAL A 448 -28.24 -10.55 -11.42
C VAL A 448 -27.57 -11.31 -10.27
N THR A 449 -26.77 -12.33 -10.59
CA THR A 449 -26.06 -13.11 -9.56
C THR A 449 -25.05 -12.25 -8.81
N MET A 450 -24.18 -11.51 -9.53
CA MET A 450 -23.15 -10.66 -8.90
C MET A 450 -23.79 -9.50 -8.11
N ASP A 451 -24.87 -8.90 -8.61
CA ASP A 451 -25.61 -7.86 -7.89
C ASP A 451 -26.22 -8.39 -6.58
N SER A 452 -26.79 -9.60 -6.63
CA SER A 452 -27.29 -10.26 -5.41
C SER A 452 -26.19 -10.55 -4.41
N VAL A 453 -25.04 -11.07 -4.85
CA VAL A 453 -23.88 -11.35 -3.98
C VAL A 453 -23.36 -10.05 -3.33
N LEU A 454 -23.21 -8.98 -4.12
CA LEU A 454 -22.79 -7.67 -3.63
C LEU A 454 -23.74 -7.14 -2.56
N MET A 455 -25.04 -7.16 -2.83
CA MET A 455 -26.04 -6.62 -1.90
C MET A 455 -26.13 -7.47 -0.62
N GLN A 456 -26.08 -8.79 -0.73
CA GLN A 456 -26.06 -9.68 0.44
C GLN A 456 -24.82 -9.45 1.31
N TYR A 457 -23.65 -9.23 0.69
CA TYR A 457 -22.45 -8.89 1.44
C TYR A 457 -22.59 -7.55 2.17
N LEU A 458 -23.04 -6.49 1.47
CA LEU A 458 -23.23 -5.17 2.07
C LEU A 458 -24.25 -5.20 3.25
N ASP A 459 -25.29 -6.04 3.13
CA ASP A 459 -26.26 -6.25 4.21
C ASP A 459 -25.64 -7.02 5.38
N ALA A 460 -24.88 -8.09 5.11
CA ALA A 460 -24.28 -8.93 6.12
C ALA A 460 -23.22 -8.20 6.97
N VAL A 461 -22.56 -7.18 6.43
CA VAL A 461 -21.55 -6.38 7.13
C VAL A 461 -22.09 -5.07 7.67
N ASP A 462 -23.39 -4.81 7.55
CA ASP A 462 -24.06 -3.53 7.91
C ASP A 462 -23.33 -2.32 7.30
N ALA A 463 -23.05 -2.39 6.00
CA ALA A 463 -22.29 -1.37 5.29
C ALA A 463 -23.01 -0.02 5.31
N PRO A 464 -22.28 1.11 5.41
CA PRO A 464 -22.85 2.45 5.33
C PRO A 464 -23.72 2.63 4.07
N ARG A 465 -24.95 3.09 4.24
CA ARG A 465 -25.89 3.28 3.13
C ARG A 465 -25.74 4.63 2.50
N TRP A 466 -25.88 4.68 1.18
CA TRP A 466 -26.01 5.95 0.49
C TRP A 466 -27.25 6.69 0.96
N GLN A 467 -27.10 8.00 1.11
CA GLN A 467 -28.17 8.94 1.43
C GLN A 467 -28.05 10.15 0.51
N PRO A 468 -29.17 10.68 -0.05
CA PRO A 468 -29.13 11.91 -0.81
C PRO A 468 -28.48 13.05 0.00
N GLY A 469 -27.61 13.82 -0.63
CA GLY A 469 -26.88 14.91 0.03
C GLY A 469 -25.54 14.51 0.65
N ILE A 470 -25.17 13.24 0.65
CA ILE A 470 -23.85 12.80 1.16
C ILE A 470 -22.80 12.86 0.06
N THR A 471 -21.83 13.74 0.21
CA THR A 471 -20.59 13.80 -0.58
C THR A 471 -19.41 13.27 0.23
N TRP A 472 -18.28 13.05 -0.41
CA TRP A 472 -17.08 12.66 0.31
C TRP A 472 -16.58 13.74 1.31
N LYS A 473 -17.00 15.00 1.14
CA LYS A 473 -16.75 16.12 2.07
C LYS A 473 -17.94 16.49 2.96
N ASN A 474 -19.00 15.68 2.96
CA ASN A 474 -20.27 16.00 3.63
C ASN A 474 -20.93 17.32 3.15
N LEU A 475 -20.68 17.68 1.90
CA LEU A 475 -21.34 18.84 1.28
C LEU A 475 -22.65 18.39 0.62
N PRO A 476 -23.66 19.29 0.51
CA PRO A 476 -24.85 19.00 -0.27
C PRO A 476 -24.52 18.55 -1.68
N LEU A 477 -25.31 17.62 -2.21
CA LEU A 477 -25.15 17.16 -3.58
C LEU A 477 -25.64 18.23 -4.56
N GLU A 478 -24.89 18.40 -5.65
CA GLU A 478 -25.41 18.95 -6.89
C GLU A 478 -25.97 17.82 -7.77
N ALA A 479 -26.60 18.15 -8.87
CA ALA A 479 -27.10 17.15 -9.81
C ALA A 479 -25.95 16.24 -10.28
N PHE A 480 -26.25 14.95 -10.42
CA PHE A 480 -25.29 13.99 -10.96
C PHE A 480 -25.04 14.27 -12.44
N ASP A 481 -23.80 14.19 -12.86
CA ASP A 481 -23.47 14.03 -14.25
C ASP A 481 -23.85 12.61 -14.68
N SER A 482 -24.33 12.44 -15.89
CA SER A 482 -24.59 11.13 -16.44
C SER A 482 -23.27 10.37 -16.62
N TRP A 483 -23.32 9.06 -16.41
CA TRP A 483 -22.26 8.16 -16.80
C TRP A 483 -22.10 8.15 -18.33
N HIS A 484 -20.90 8.33 -18.85
CA HIS A 484 -20.52 8.21 -20.25
C HIS A 484 -19.12 7.64 -20.36
#